data_c47e54dd9823114176dcda26bd306829
#
_entry.id   c47e54dd9823114176dcda26bd306829
#
_cell.length_a   1.000
_cell.length_b   1.000
_cell.length_c   1.000
_cell.angle_alpha   90.00
_cell.angle_beta   90.00
_cell.angle_gamma   90.00
#
_symmetry.space_group_name_H-M   'P 1'
#
loop_
_entity.id
_entity.type
_entity.pdbx_description
1 polymer ?
#
loop_
_entity_poly.entity_id
_entity_poly.type
_entity_poly.pdbx_seq_one_letter_code
_entity_poly.pdbx_strand_id
1 'polypeptide(L)'
;MSTEAHYLLARHVFEDLGYRRYEWKCHNENVASKRTAERLGFTFEGIFRQHIVSKGANRDTAWYSMIDGEWPMLRAAFDDWLAADNFDENGRQKRRLEEIRAAQRAA
;
A
#
# COMPACT_ATOMS: atom_id res chain seq x y z
N MET A 1 -9.66 -2.75 -6.89
CA MET A 1 -9.77 -3.29 -5.53
C MET A 1 -9.79 -2.16 -4.52
N SER A 2 -10.65 -2.22 -3.51
CA SER A 2 -10.79 -1.16 -2.52
C SER A 2 -9.63 -1.15 -1.52
N THR A 3 -9.46 -0.03 -0.83
CA THR A 3 -8.46 0.10 0.25
C THR A 3 -8.71 -0.92 1.36
N GLU A 4 -9.96 -1.16 1.72
CA GLU A 4 -10.31 -2.15 2.73
C GLU A 4 -9.90 -3.56 2.31
N ALA A 5 -10.11 -3.93 1.04
CA ALA A 5 -9.70 -5.23 0.53
C ALA A 5 -8.16 -5.39 0.58
N HIS A 6 -7.41 -4.35 0.25
CA HIS A 6 -5.94 -4.37 0.38
C HIS A 6 -5.50 -4.51 1.83
N TYR A 7 -6.17 -3.81 2.75
CA TYR A 7 -5.90 -3.93 4.17
C TYR A 7 -6.12 -5.37 4.64
N LEU A 8 -7.26 -5.98 4.28
CA LEU A 8 -7.57 -7.34 4.68
C LEU A 8 -6.58 -8.36 4.12
N LEU A 9 -6.14 -8.18 2.88
CA LEU A 9 -5.11 -9.03 2.28
C LEU A 9 -3.76 -8.89 2.99
N ALA A 10 -3.32 -7.67 3.25
CA ALA A 10 -2.06 -7.43 3.96
C ALA A 10 -2.11 -7.99 5.37
N ARG A 11 -3.22 -7.80 6.07
CA ARG A 11 -3.44 -8.38 7.40
C ARG A 11 -3.34 -9.90 7.37
N HIS A 12 -3.95 -10.54 6.39
CA HIS A 12 -3.88 -11.99 6.23
C HIS A 12 -2.44 -12.45 6.01
N VAL A 13 -1.70 -11.77 5.13
CA VAL A 13 -0.31 -12.11 4.81
C VAL A 13 0.58 -12.04 6.05
N PHE A 14 0.49 -10.95 6.82
CA PHE A 14 1.37 -10.74 7.97
C PHE A 14 0.91 -11.47 9.24
N GLU A 15 -0.38 -11.50 9.52
CA GLU A 15 -0.89 -11.99 10.80
C GLU A 15 -1.31 -13.46 10.75
N ASP A 16 -1.94 -13.90 9.66
CA ASP A 16 -2.41 -15.28 9.54
C ASP A 16 -1.37 -16.20 8.92
N LEU A 17 -0.66 -15.74 7.90
CA LEU A 17 0.36 -16.54 7.21
C LEU A 17 1.77 -16.33 7.77
N GLY A 18 2.01 -15.25 8.50
CA GLY A 18 3.30 -14.95 9.11
C GLY A 18 4.41 -14.64 8.11
N TYR A 19 4.06 -14.13 6.93
CA TYR A 19 5.05 -13.75 5.93
C TYR A 19 5.78 -12.48 6.35
N ARG A 20 7.03 -12.35 5.88
CA ARG A 20 7.87 -11.20 6.22
C ARG A 20 7.74 -10.07 5.22
N ARG A 21 7.24 -10.34 4.02
CA ARG A 21 7.13 -9.37 2.92
C ARG A 21 5.79 -9.51 2.23
N TYR A 22 5.23 -8.37 1.83
CA TYR A 22 4.08 -8.26 0.95
C TYR A 22 4.45 -7.30 -0.16
N GLU A 23 4.47 -7.77 -1.40
CA GLU A 23 5.02 -7.03 -2.52
C GLU A 23 3.95 -6.48 -3.46
N TRP A 24 4.25 -5.33 -4.06
CA TRP A 24 3.46 -4.72 -5.12
C TRP A 24 4.38 -4.47 -6.31
N LYS A 25 3.97 -4.93 -7.49
CA LYS A 25 4.73 -4.77 -8.73
C LYS A 25 3.84 -4.13 -9.77
N CYS A 26 4.39 -3.20 -10.54
CA CYS A 26 3.67 -2.60 -11.64
C CYS A 26 4.62 -2.15 -12.73
N HIS A 27 4.06 -1.90 -13.93
CA HIS A 27 4.82 -1.29 -15.01
C HIS A 27 5.32 0.08 -14.53
N ASN A 28 6.60 0.37 -14.77
CA ASN A 28 7.21 1.62 -14.28
C ASN A 28 6.51 2.88 -14.78
N GLU A 29 5.81 2.81 -15.92
CA GLU A 29 5.05 3.93 -16.49
C GLU A 29 3.62 4.03 -15.94
N ASN A 30 3.18 3.07 -15.12
CA ASN A 30 1.83 3.08 -14.56
C ASN A 30 1.76 3.97 -13.32
N VAL A 31 1.56 5.27 -13.56
CA VAL A 31 1.52 6.28 -12.49
C VAL A 31 0.39 6.02 -11.50
N ALA A 32 -0.78 5.60 -11.97
CA ALA A 32 -1.93 5.32 -11.10
C ALA A 32 -1.63 4.18 -10.12
N SER A 33 -1.00 3.10 -10.59
CA SER A 33 -0.62 1.97 -9.73
C SER A 33 0.46 2.37 -8.72
N LYS A 34 1.44 3.17 -9.14
CA LYS A 34 2.47 3.68 -8.25
C LYS A 34 1.87 4.53 -7.12
N ARG A 35 0.95 5.42 -7.45
CA ARG A 35 0.26 6.26 -6.46
C ARG A 35 -0.55 5.42 -5.48
N THR A 36 -1.21 4.39 -5.98
CA THR A 36 -1.98 3.47 -5.14
C THR A 36 -1.06 2.75 -4.15
N ALA A 37 0.07 2.23 -4.61
CA ALA A 37 1.04 1.56 -3.73
C ALA A 37 1.54 2.49 -2.64
N GLU A 38 1.94 3.70 -3.01
CA GLU A 38 2.43 4.70 -2.06
C GLU A 38 1.35 5.11 -1.05
N ARG A 39 0.12 5.31 -1.52
CA ARG A 39 -1.02 5.64 -0.65
C ARG A 39 -1.28 4.55 0.36
N LEU A 40 -1.20 3.30 -0.03
CA LEU A 40 -1.43 2.15 0.85
C LEU A 40 -0.29 1.94 1.86
N GLY A 41 0.85 2.56 1.65
CA GLY A 41 1.98 2.48 2.57
C GLY A 41 3.10 1.57 2.13
N PHE A 42 3.08 1.09 0.89
CA PHE A 42 4.21 0.34 0.33
C PHE A 42 5.42 1.27 0.16
N THR A 43 6.58 0.74 0.46
CA THR A 43 7.85 1.43 0.25
C THR A 43 8.43 1.06 -1.10
N PHE A 44 8.85 2.07 -1.87
CA PHE A 44 9.52 1.86 -3.16
C PHE A 44 10.89 1.20 -2.94
N GLU A 45 11.16 0.11 -3.65
CA GLU A 45 12.44 -0.59 -3.53
C GLU A 45 13.34 -0.39 -4.75
N GLY A 46 12.78 -0.23 -5.93
CA GLY A 46 13.57 -0.03 -7.12
C GLY A 46 12.86 -0.42 -8.40
N ILE A 47 13.58 -0.30 -9.51
CA ILE A 47 13.09 -0.61 -10.84
C ILE A 47 13.94 -1.73 -11.43
N PHE A 48 13.29 -2.81 -11.87
CA PHE A 48 13.93 -3.84 -12.67
C PHE A 48 13.82 -3.45 -14.13
N ARG A 49 14.93 -3.00 -14.71
CA ARG A 49 14.96 -2.57 -16.10
C ARG A 49 14.91 -3.77 -17.03
N GLN A 50 14.11 -3.67 -18.09
CA GLN A 50 13.95 -4.73 -19.11
C GLN A 50 13.60 -6.07 -18.46
N HIS A 51 12.78 -6.05 -17.41
CA HIS A 51 12.44 -7.22 -16.61
C HIS A 51 11.55 -8.20 -17.35
N ILE A 52 10.61 -7.67 -18.14
CA ILE A 52 9.61 -8.47 -18.86
C ILE A 52 9.53 -7.95 -20.29
N VAL A 53 9.34 -8.87 -21.26
CA VAL A 53 8.95 -8.52 -22.61
C VAL A 53 7.43 -8.64 -22.69
N SER A 54 6.76 -7.56 -23.05
CA SER A 54 5.30 -7.50 -23.18
C SER A 54 4.95 -6.86 -24.50
N LYS A 55 4.12 -7.55 -25.30
CA LYS A 55 3.70 -7.07 -26.64
C LYS A 55 4.87 -6.67 -27.54
N GLY A 56 5.97 -7.41 -27.46
CA GLY A 56 7.17 -7.17 -28.28
C GLY A 56 8.06 -6.03 -27.79
N ALA A 57 7.77 -5.44 -26.64
CA ALA A 57 8.58 -4.36 -26.05
C ALA A 57 9.07 -4.74 -24.67
N ASN A 58 10.25 -4.25 -24.30
CA ASN A 58 10.78 -4.39 -22.96
C ASN A 58 9.94 -3.61 -21.96
N ARG A 59 9.79 -4.18 -20.76
CA ARG A 59 9.04 -3.56 -19.68
C ARG A 59 9.92 -3.43 -18.45
N ASP A 60 10.02 -2.22 -17.94
CA ASP A 60 10.63 -1.96 -16.64
C ASP A 60 9.57 -2.15 -15.54
N THR A 61 9.92 -2.88 -14.50
CA THR A 61 9.01 -3.18 -13.40
C THR A 61 9.41 -2.38 -12.17
N ALA A 62 8.47 -1.59 -11.64
CA ALA A 62 8.64 -0.90 -10.38
C ALA A 62 8.21 -1.83 -9.24
N TRP A 63 9.05 -1.94 -8.21
CA TRP A 63 8.85 -2.81 -7.07
C TRP A 63 8.62 -2.01 -5.81
N TYR A 64 7.60 -2.42 -5.05
CA TYR A 64 7.24 -1.84 -3.76
C TYR A 64 7.03 -2.97 -2.78
N SER A 65 7.21 -2.68 -1.48
CA SER A 65 6.98 -3.69 -0.44
C SER A 65 6.47 -3.08 0.86
N MET A 66 5.81 -3.92 1.64
CA MET A 66 5.64 -3.77 3.07
C MET A 66 6.40 -4.91 3.74
N ILE A 67 7.08 -4.65 4.84
CA ILE A 67 7.76 -5.70 5.60
C ILE A 67 7.11 -5.84 6.99
N ASP A 68 7.35 -6.98 7.63
CA ASP A 68 6.72 -7.31 8.91
C ASP A 68 7.01 -6.29 10.01
N GLY A 69 8.20 -5.70 10.02
CA GLY A 69 8.55 -4.66 10.99
C GLY A 69 7.77 -3.36 10.83
N GLU A 70 7.22 -3.10 9.64
CA GLU A 70 6.42 -1.92 9.34
C GLU A 70 4.93 -2.14 9.61
N TRP A 71 4.50 -3.39 9.65
CA TRP A 71 3.08 -3.73 9.68
C TRP A 71 2.31 -3.14 10.87
N PRO A 72 2.83 -3.16 12.12
CA PRO A 72 2.08 -2.60 13.24
C PRO A 72 1.67 -1.15 13.03
N MET A 73 2.57 -0.31 12.51
CA MET A 73 2.29 1.09 12.22
C MET A 73 1.33 1.24 11.03
N LEU A 74 1.53 0.45 9.98
CA LEU A 74 0.65 0.47 8.80
C LEU A 74 -0.75 0.01 9.17
N ARG A 75 -0.88 -1.05 9.98
CA ARG A 75 -2.17 -1.53 10.47
C ARG A 75 -2.90 -0.46 11.27
N ALA A 76 -2.19 0.19 12.18
CA ALA A 76 -2.79 1.25 12.98
C ALA A 76 -3.34 2.39 12.11
N ALA A 77 -2.61 2.77 11.06
CA ALA A 77 -3.07 3.79 10.12
C ALA A 77 -4.33 3.34 9.36
N PHE A 78 -4.39 2.09 8.91
CA PHE A 78 -5.59 1.54 8.26
C PHE A 78 -6.78 1.51 9.21
N ASP A 79 -6.57 1.06 10.45
CA ASP A 79 -7.65 0.99 11.44
C ASP A 79 -8.22 2.39 11.72
N ASP A 80 -7.37 3.40 11.88
CA ASP A 80 -7.80 4.77 12.09
C ASP A 80 -8.53 5.34 10.86
N TRP A 81 -8.07 5.00 9.67
CA TRP A 81 -8.69 5.48 8.44
C TRP A 81 -10.09 4.88 8.24
N LEU A 82 -10.28 3.61 8.62
CA LEU A 82 -11.54 2.90 8.51
C LEU A 82 -12.46 3.12 9.73
N ALA A 83 -11.96 3.77 10.78
CA ALA A 83 -12.74 4.00 11.99
C ALA A 83 -13.97 4.88 11.71
N ALA A 84 -15.05 4.62 12.42
CA ALA A 84 -16.32 5.34 12.24
C ALA A 84 -16.18 6.85 12.42
N ASP A 85 -15.32 7.31 13.35
CA ASP A 85 -15.10 8.73 13.61
C ASP A 85 -14.29 9.44 12.52
N ASN A 86 -13.72 8.71 11.56
CA ASN A 86 -13.08 9.28 10.38
C ASN A 86 -14.04 9.53 9.22
N PHE A 87 -15.34 9.27 9.40
CA PHE A 87 -16.37 9.54 8.40
C PHE A 87 -17.22 10.73 8.83
N ASP A 88 -17.55 11.61 7.88
CA ASP A 88 -18.46 12.73 8.12
C ASP A 88 -19.92 12.30 7.98
N GLU A 89 -20.86 13.27 8.11
CA GLU A 89 -22.30 13.01 8.02
C GLU A 89 -22.73 12.42 6.68
N ASN A 90 -21.94 12.65 5.62
CA ASN A 90 -22.24 12.17 4.27
C ASN A 90 -21.51 10.85 3.96
N GLY A 91 -20.87 10.21 4.94
CA GLY A 91 -20.13 8.98 4.76
C GLY A 91 -18.76 9.16 4.10
N ARG A 92 -18.26 10.39 4.06
CA ARG A 92 -16.92 10.68 3.50
C ARG A 92 -15.88 10.66 4.60
N GLN A 93 -14.69 10.17 4.27
CA GLN A 93 -13.59 10.12 5.23
C GLN A 93 -13.00 11.52 5.47
N LYS A 94 -12.82 11.87 6.74
CA LYS A 94 -12.32 13.18 7.16
C LYS A 94 -10.86 13.35 6.87
N ARG A 95 -10.04 12.28 7.05
CA ARG A 95 -8.61 12.31 6.86
C ARG A 95 -8.22 11.23 5.84
N ARG A 96 -7.23 11.54 5.02
CA ARG A 96 -6.67 10.59 4.07
C ARG A 96 -5.72 9.62 4.77
N LEU A 97 -5.59 8.42 4.25
CA LEU A 97 -4.73 7.38 4.82
C LEU A 97 -3.29 7.85 4.98
N GLU A 98 -2.74 8.51 3.98
CA GLU A 98 -1.38 9.02 4.03
C GLU A 98 -1.18 10.10 5.09
N GLU A 99 -2.21 10.91 5.39
CA GLU A 99 -2.17 11.90 6.46
C GLU A 99 -2.11 11.22 7.83
N ILE A 100 -2.94 10.20 8.03
CA ILE A 100 -2.97 9.42 9.27
C ILE A 100 -1.62 8.74 9.51
N ARG A 101 -1.07 8.13 8.47
CA ARG A 101 0.22 7.45 8.55
C ARG A 101 1.35 8.41 8.88
N ALA A 102 1.37 9.59 8.27
CA ALA A 102 2.37 10.62 8.57
C ALA A 102 2.27 11.08 10.01
N ALA A 103 1.08 11.26 10.55
CA ALA A 103 0.87 11.65 11.95
C ALA A 103 1.40 10.58 12.91
N GLN A 104 1.21 9.30 12.60
CA GLN A 104 1.70 8.20 13.42
C GLN A 104 3.22 8.10 13.40
N ARG A 105 3.86 8.39 12.26
CA ARG A 105 5.32 8.40 12.15
C ARG A 105 5.95 9.55 12.93
N ALA A 106 5.23 10.65 13.09
CA ALA A 106 5.70 11.83 13.84
C ALA A 106 5.53 11.69 15.35
N ALA A 107 4.74 10.70 15.77
CA ALA A 107 4.45 10.50 17.19
C ALA A 107 5.59 9.79 17.94
#